data_6db404163fb789d2af38e45c9fd1fe0f
#
_entry.id   6db404163fb789d2af38e45c9fd1fe0f
#
_cell.length_a   1.000
_cell.length_b   1.000
_cell.length_c   1.000
_cell.angle_alpha   90.00
_cell.angle_beta   90.00
_cell.angle_gamma   90.00
#
_symmetry.space_group_name_H-M   'P 1'
#
loop_
_entity.id
_entity.type
_entity.pdbx_description
1 polymer ?
#
loop_
_entity_poly.entity_id
_entity_poly.type
_entity_poly.pdbx_seq_one_letter_code
_entity_poly.pdbx_strand_id
1 'polypeptide(L)'
;MIKLQAQGVHHITFVGANRQTSIDFWQGVLGMPLVFEQPNLDDPEQNHLYFDPGDGRLITVFTNEAWQPDARPNPTGTGNVHHIAFMVSRATYTQAAARLQERGFANSGEVDRGFMYSIYFREPLGQLLELACYKFEPPAGKTHADVLREAHNIRLARGAYNIADEHLADAIELLARKPAPDVAAKS
;
A
#
# COMPACT_ATOMS: atom_id res chain seq x y z
N MET A 1 17.27 25.64 -9.39
CA MET A 1 17.77 24.27 -9.66
C MET A 1 16.60 23.41 -10.12
N ILE A 2 16.68 22.75 -11.29
CA ILE A 2 15.65 21.86 -11.80
C ILE A 2 15.70 20.55 -10.97
N LYS A 3 14.56 20.12 -10.43
CA LYS A 3 14.46 18.91 -9.63
C LYS A 3 14.31 17.69 -10.54
N LEU A 4 14.91 16.56 -10.14
CA LEU A 4 14.52 15.27 -10.68
C LEU A 4 13.11 14.96 -10.16
N GLN A 5 12.16 14.77 -11.08
CA GLN A 5 10.76 14.48 -10.72
C GLN A 5 10.48 13.00 -10.90
N ALA A 6 10.47 12.25 -9.81
CA ALA A 6 9.94 10.90 -9.81
C ALA A 6 8.41 10.94 -10.03
N GLN A 7 7.90 10.04 -10.87
CA GLN A 7 6.48 10.00 -11.25
C GLN A 7 5.69 8.94 -10.49
N GLY A 8 6.36 8.18 -9.61
CA GLY A 8 5.76 7.14 -8.78
C GLY A 8 6.73 5.99 -8.51
N VAL A 9 6.26 4.99 -7.80
CA VAL A 9 6.96 3.72 -7.63
C VAL A 9 6.85 2.94 -8.94
N HIS A 10 7.97 2.46 -9.48
CA HIS A 10 7.98 1.58 -10.66
C HIS A 10 7.81 0.12 -10.23
N HIS A 11 8.64 -0.34 -9.31
CA HIS A 11 8.57 -1.66 -8.69
C HIS A 11 9.22 -1.64 -7.31
N ILE A 12 8.95 -2.67 -6.53
CA ILE A 12 9.60 -2.95 -5.25
C ILE A 12 10.19 -4.36 -5.36
N THR A 13 11.48 -4.49 -5.10
CA THR A 13 12.20 -5.77 -5.16
C THR A 13 12.46 -6.30 -3.76
N PHE A 14 12.03 -7.53 -3.51
CA PHE A 14 12.33 -8.28 -2.30
C PHE A 14 13.44 -9.30 -2.58
N VAL A 15 14.13 -9.69 -1.54
CA VAL A 15 14.94 -10.92 -1.53
C VAL A 15 14.06 -12.01 -0.94
N GLY A 16 13.76 -13.01 -1.74
CA GLY A 16 12.89 -14.12 -1.39
C GLY A 16 13.64 -15.32 -0.81
N ALA A 17 13.00 -16.48 -0.87
CA ALA A 17 13.61 -17.78 -0.65
C ALA A 17 13.64 -18.55 -1.98
N ASN A 18 13.18 -19.81 -2.01
CA ASN A 18 13.00 -20.53 -3.27
C ASN A 18 11.78 -19.96 -4.05
N ARG A 19 11.72 -20.28 -5.33
CA ARG A 19 10.68 -19.83 -6.26
C ARG A 19 9.27 -20.12 -5.76
N GLN A 20 9.02 -21.35 -5.30
CA GLN A 20 7.68 -21.78 -4.92
C GLN A 20 7.15 -21.02 -3.71
N THR A 21 7.97 -20.75 -2.69
CA THR A 21 7.59 -19.95 -1.52
C THR A 21 7.04 -18.58 -1.93
N SER A 22 7.70 -17.93 -2.90
CA SER A 22 7.25 -16.61 -3.41
C SER A 22 5.93 -16.71 -4.16
N ILE A 23 5.74 -17.72 -5.00
CA ILE A 23 4.48 -17.92 -5.74
C ILE A 23 3.34 -18.23 -4.78
N ASP A 24 3.54 -19.13 -3.82
CA ASP A 24 2.52 -19.51 -2.84
C ASP A 24 2.04 -18.31 -2.02
N PHE A 25 2.94 -17.38 -1.74
CA PHE A 25 2.59 -16.19 -0.98
C PHE A 25 2.01 -15.08 -1.88
N TRP A 26 2.78 -14.57 -2.85
CA TRP A 26 2.35 -13.39 -3.61
C TRP A 26 1.13 -13.67 -4.48
N GLN A 27 1.11 -14.80 -5.17
CA GLN A 27 -0.04 -15.22 -5.96
C GLN A 27 -1.09 -15.96 -5.12
N GLY A 28 -0.68 -16.91 -4.29
CA GLY A 28 -1.60 -17.79 -3.58
C GLY A 28 -2.32 -17.11 -2.40
N VAL A 29 -1.65 -16.21 -1.66
CA VAL A 29 -2.24 -15.50 -0.51
C VAL A 29 -2.77 -14.13 -0.91
N LEU A 30 -1.94 -13.32 -1.60
CA LEU A 30 -2.30 -11.93 -1.93
C LEU A 30 -3.00 -11.78 -3.29
N GLY A 31 -3.07 -12.84 -4.10
CA GLY A 31 -3.78 -12.82 -5.39
C GLY A 31 -3.08 -12.01 -6.47
N MET A 32 -1.77 -11.78 -6.34
CA MET A 32 -0.95 -11.07 -7.32
C MET A 32 -0.39 -12.09 -8.33
N PRO A 33 -0.88 -12.17 -9.57
CA PRO A 33 -0.40 -13.17 -10.51
C PRO A 33 1.07 -12.98 -10.86
N LEU A 34 1.80 -14.10 -11.00
CA LEU A 34 3.13 -14.10 -11.60
C LEU A 34 2.98 -13.77 -13.09
N VAL A 35 3.57 -12.66 -13.54
CA VAL A 35 3.44 -12.21 -14.94
C VAL A 35 4.59 -12.68 -15.81
N PHE A 36 5.81 -12.74 -15.26
CA PHE A 36 6.95 -13.39 -15.91
C PHE A 36 8.08 -13.64 -14.89
N GLU A 37 9.06 -14.39 -15.30
CA GLU A 37 10.32 -14.62 -14.58
C GLU A 37 11.49 -14.76 -15.55
N GLN A 38 12.67 -14.46 -15.07
CA GLN A 38 13.92 -14.67 -15.82
C GLN A 38 15.09 -14.83 -14.85
N PRO A 39 16.24 -15.40 -15.29
CA PRO A 39 17.44 -15.34 -14.50
C PRO A 39 17.82 -13.91 -14.13
N ASN A 40 18.34 -13.68 -12.92
CA ASN A 40 18.89 -12.40 -12.55
C ASN A 40 20.14 -12.10 -13.40
N LEU A 41 20.17 -10.91 -14.04
CA LEU A 41 21.26 -10.55 -14.95
C LEU A 41 22.61 -10.37 -14.24
N ASP A 42 22.57 -10.02 -12.94
CA ASP A 42 23.78 -9.79 -12.14
C ASP A 42 24.26 -11.06 -11.42
N ASP A 43 23.39 -12.07 -11.25
CA ASP A 43 23.68 -13.34 -10.61
C ASP A 43 22.79 -14.45 -11.21
N PRO A 44 23.34 -15.22 -12.17
CA PRO A 44 22.58 -16.27 -12.88
C PRO A 44 22.10 -17.43 -12.00
N GLU A 45 22.59 -17.58 -10.78
CA GLU A 45 22.10 -18.57 -9.82
C GLU A 45 20.77 -18.16 -9.17
N GLN A 46 20.39 -16.91 -9.34
CA GLN A 46 19.13 -16.33 -8.86
C GLN A 46 18.12 -16.22 -10.01
N ASN A 47 16.85 -16.43 -9.69
CA ASN A 47 15.72 -16.07 -10.53
C ASN A 47 15.15 -14.73 -10.09
N HIS A 48 14.57 -14.00 -11.01
CA HIS A 48 13.85 -12.74 -10.76
C HIS A 48 12.40 -12.91 -11.19
N LEU A 49 11.50 -12.98 -10.21
CA LEU A 49 10.07 -13.14 -10.40
C LEU A 49 9.38 -11.78 -10.37
N TYR A 50 8.30 -11.63 -11.16
CA TYR A 50 7.54 -10.40 -11.28
C TYR A 50 6.05 -10.67 -11.10
N PHE A 51 5.44 -10.02 -10.10
CA PHE A 51 4.03 -10.16 -9.74
C PHE A 51 3.29 -8.85 -9.99
N ASP A 52 2.03 -8.93 -10.44
CA ASP A 52 1.17 -7.77 -10.69
C ASP A 52 0.18 -7.55 -9.54
N PRO A 53 0.33 -6.49 -8.73
CA PRO A 53 -0.66 -6.11 -7.72
C PRO A 53 -1.93 -5.48 -8.30
N GLY A 54 -1.99 -5.23 -9.61
CA GLY A 54 -3.17 -4.67 -10.29
C GLY A 54 -3.23 -3.14 -10.32
N ASP A 55 -2.15 -2.44 -9.98
CA ASP A 55 -2.08 -0.97 -9.95
C ASP A 55 -1.14 -0.39 -11.00
N GLY A 56 -0.63 -1.22 -11.91
CA GLY A 56 0.31 -0.86 -12.96
C GLY A 56 1.77 -0.77 -12.49
N ARG A 57 2.07 -1.22 -11.27
CA ARG A 57 3.44 -1.39 -10.73
C ARG A 57 3.72 -2.87 -10.60
N LEU A 58 4.92 -3.20 -10.15
CA LEU A 58 5.30 -4.60 -9.97
C LEU A 58 5.88 -4.82 -8.57
N ILE A 59 5.56 -5.98 -8.02
CA ILE A 59 6.32 -6.56 -6.92
C ILE A 59 7.27 -7.57 -7.56
N THR A 60 8.54 -7.46 -7.25
CA THR A 60 9.54 -8.37 -7.81
C THR A 60 10.29 -9.08 -6.69
N VAL A 61 10.76 -10.28 -6.96
CA VAL A 61 11.42 -11.11 -5.96
C VAL A 61 12.62 -11.81 -6.56
N PHE A 62 13.79 -11.60 -5.98
CA PHE A 62 14.95 -12.48 -6.24
C PHE A 62 14.80 -13.78 -5.46
N THR A 63 14.97 -14.90 -6.11
CA THR A 63 14.88 -16.24 -5.51
C THR A 63 16.07 -17.12 -5.89
N ASN A 64 16.39 -18.06 -5.02
CA ASN A 64 17.37 -19.11 -5.29
C ASN A 64 16.89 -20.41 -4.62
N GLU A 65 16.96 -21.54 -5.33
CA GLU A 65 16.43 -22.80 -4.83
C GLU A 65 17.16 -23.33 -3.57
N ALA A 66 18.38 -22.86 -3.31
CA ALA A 66 19.11 -23.17 -2.10
C ALA A 66 18.68 -22.34 -0.87
N TRP A 67 17.96 -21.24 -1.08
CA TRP A 67 17.53 -20.36 0.01
C TRP A 67 16.30 -20.93 0.72
N GLN A 68 16.32 -20.82 2.03
CA GLN A 68 15.21 -21.29 2.88
C GLN A 68 14.46 -20.10 3.46
N PRO A 69 13.14 -20.23 3.67
CA PRO A 69 12.36 -19.23 4.37
C PRO A 69 12.93 -18.93 5.75
N ASP A 70 12.99 -17.65 6.10
CA ASP A 70 13.39 -17.16 7.42
C ASP A 70 12.36 -16.15 7.91
N ALA A 71 11.47 -16.59 8.78
CA ALA A 71 10.36 -15.79 9.29
C ALA A 71 10.77 -14.82 10.42
N ARG A 72 12.08 -14.67 10.71
CA ARG A 72 12.51 -13.68 11.69
C ARG A 72 12.14 -12.28 11.22
N PRO A 73 11.60 -11.42 12.12
CA PRO A 73 11.24 -10.05 11.76
C PRO A 73 12.42 -9.30 11.14
N ASN A 74 12.18 -8.63 10.01
CA ASN A 74 13.17 -7.77 9.39
C ASN A 74 13.53 -6.61 10.33
N PRO A 75 14.78 -6.11 10.28
CA PRO A 75 15.20 -4.95 11.07
C PRO A 75 14.34 -3.72 10.77
N THR A 76 13.98 -2.97 11.83
CA THR A 76 13.17 -1.75 11.73
C THR A 76 13.92 -0.49 12.14
N GLY A 77 15.25 -0.55 12.23
CA GLY A 77 16.10 0.61 12.54
C GLY A 77 16.15 1.65 11.40
N THR A 78 16.83 2.74 11.68
CA THR A 78 17.00 3.84 10.71
C THR A 78 17.57 3.33 9.38
N GLY A 79 16.94 3.72 8.27
CA GLY A 79 17.35 3.32 6.93
C GLY A 79 16.68 2.05 6.40
N ASN A 80 15.97 1.29 7.24
CA ASN A 80 15.23 0.11 6.81
C ASN A 80 13.78 0.45 6.43
N VAL A 81 13.19 -0.36 5.55
CA VAL A 81 11.75 -0.32 5.27
C VAL A 81 11.01 -0.92 6.46
N HIS A 82 10.14 -0.13 7.10
CA HIS A 82 9.37 -0.60 8.24
C HIS A 82 8.28 -1.60 7.81
N HIS A 83 7.45 -1.21 6.84
CA HIS A 83 6.43 -2.06 6.23
C HIS A 83 6.08 -1.56 4.82
N ILE A 84 5.37 -2.39 4.08
CA ILE A 84 4.78 -2.02 2.79
C ILE A 84 3.27 -2.22 2.90
N ALA A 85 2.51 -1.18 2.53
CA ALA A 85 1.05 -1.20 2.57
C ALA A 85 0.47 -1.42 1.17
N PHE A 86 -0.46 -2.37 1.06
CA PHE A 86 -1.24 -2.61 -0.13
C PHE A 86 -2.69 -2.17 0.10
N MET A 87 -3.21 -1.41 -0.86
CA MET A 87 -4.60 -0.99 -0.81
C MET A 87 -5.54 -2.15 -1.14
N VAL A 88 -6.60 -2.28 -0.35
CA VAL A 88 -7.69 -3.21 -0.62
C VAL A 88 -9.04 -2.50 -0.56
N SER A 89 -10.06 -3.07 -1.20
CA SER A 89 -11.43 -2.58 -1.08
C SER A 89 -11.96 -2.76 0.36
N ARG A 90 -12.95 -1.97 0.76
CA ARG A 90 -13.60 -2.16 2.07
C ARG A 90 -14.18 -3.58 2.21
N ALA A 91 -14.76 -4.13 1.16
CA ALA A 91 -15.29 -5.49 1.16
C ALA A 91 -14.21 -6.56 1.38
N THR A 92 -13.04 -6.40 0.77
CA THR A 92 -11.89 -7.28 0.99
C THR A 92 -11.36 -7.12 2.41
N TYR A 93 -11.20 -5.88 2.87
CA TYR A 93 -10.67 -5.55 4.18
C TYR A 93 -11.43 -6.23 5.33
N THR A 94 -12.78 -6.19 5.31
CA THR A 94 -13.61 -6.76 6.37
C THR A 94 -13.44 -8.28 6.55
N GLN A 95 -12.89 -8.97 5.56
CA GLN A 95 -12.66 -10.42 5.59
C GLN A 95 -11.17 -10.77 5.72
N ALA A 96 -10.28 -9.77 5.55
CA ALA A 96 -8.85 -10.01 5.39
C ALA A 96 -8.22 -10.66 6.64
N ALA A 97 -8.56 -10.21 7.84
CA ALA A 97 -8.02 -10.78 9.08
C ALA A 97 -8.36 -12.27 9.22
N ALA A 98 -9.61 -12.65 8.99
CA ALA A 98 -10.05 -14.06 9.04
C ALA A 98 -9.37 -14.89 7.96
N ARG A 99 -9.32 -14.39 6.71
CA ARG A 99 -8.68 -15.10 5.59
C ARG A 99 -7.18 -15.30 5.78
N LEU A 100 -6.48 -14.33 6.38
CA LEU A 100 -5.06 -14.47 6.74
C LEU A 100 -4.89 -15.55 7.80
N GLN A 101 -5.74 -15.54 8.83
CA GLN A 101 -5.69 -16.54 9.91
C GLN A 101 -5.98 -17.95 9.42
N GLU A 102 -6.97 -18.14 8.54
CA GLU A 102 -7.28 -19.42 7.90
C GLU A 102 -6.11 -19.98 7.09
N ARG A 103 -5.24 -19.11 6.57
CA ARG A 103 -4.02 -19.49 5.87
C ARG A 103 -2.78 -19.58 6.76
N GLY A 104 -2.94 -19.47 8.08
CA GLY A 104 -1.87 -19.59 9.05
C GLY A 104 -1.05 -18.31 9.29
N PHE A 105 -1.49 -17.15 8.77
CA PHE A 105 -0.81 -15.87 9.01
C PHE A 105 -1.41 -15.16 10.22
N ALA A 106 -0.60 -15.07 11.29
CA ALA A 106 -0.93 -14.21 12.43
C ALA A 106 -1.00 -12.75 11.97
N ASN A 107 -2.00 -12.01 12.46
CA ASN A 107 -2.21 -10.61 12.10
C ASN A 107 -2.69 -9.78 13.28
N SER A 108 -2.66 -8.45 13.14
CA SER A 108 -3.04 -7.50 14.19
C SER A 108 -4.55 -7.42 14.46
N GLY A 109 -5.38 -8.04 13.61
CA GLY A 109 -6.78 -7.64 13.51
C GLY A 109 -6.93 -6.22 12.93
N GLU A 110 -8.15 -5.68 13.03
CA GLU A 110 -8.47 -4.35 12.54
C GLU A 110 -7.84 -3.25 13.43
N VAL A 111 -7.15 -2.29 12.81
CA VAL A 111 -6.59 -1.11 13.46
C VAL A 111 -7.14 0.14 12.79
N ASP A 112 -7.83 1.01 13.53
CA ASP A 112 -8.29 2.32 13.06
C ASP A 112 -7.16 3.34 13.15
N ARG A 113 -6.80 3.96 12.02
CA ARG A 113 -5.78 5.00 11.89
C ARG A 113 -6.37 6.41 11.71
N GLY A 114 -7.68 6.58 11.95
CA GLY A 114 -8.41 7.85 11.79
C GLY A 114 -8.90 8.09 10.36
N PHE A 115 -8.04 8.00 9.36
CA PHE A 115 -8.38 8.22 7.95
C PHE A 115 -8.39 6.94 7.11
N MET A 116 -7.90 5.83 7.67
CA MET A 116 -7.88 4.51 7.06
C MET A 116 -7.96 3.42 8.11
N TYR A 117 -8.29 2.23 7.69
CA TYR A 117 -8.18 1.00 8.46
C TYR A 117 -6.97 0.21 8.00
N SER A 118 -6.31 -0.49 8.91
CA SER A 118 -5.09 -1.25 8.66
C SER A 118 -5.15 -2.63 9.31
N ILE A 119 -4.60 -3.64 8.63
CA ILE A 119 -4.30 -4.96 9.18
C ILE A 119 -2.84 -5.25 8.89
N TYR A 120 -2.07 -5.56 9.93
CA TYR A 120 -0.64 -5.87 9.82
C TYR A 120 -0.41 -7.37 9.95
N PHE A 121 0.46 -7.91 9.12
CA PHE A 121 0.89 -9.31 9.16
C PHE A 121 2.29 -9.43 8.56
N ARG A 122 2.93 -10.60 8.72
CA ARG A 122 4.25 -10.84 8.12
C ARG A 122 4.13 -11.83 6.98
N GLU A 123 4.87 -11.52 5.90
CA GLU A 123 5.09 -12.49 4.85
C GLU A 123 6.11 -13.55 5.31
N PRO A 124 6.28 -14.68 4.60
CA PRO A 124 7.07 -15.82 5.08
C PRO A 124 8.53 -15.53 5.41
N LEU A 125 9.07 -14.40 4.99
CA LEU A 125 10.48 -14.03 5.16
C LEU A 125 10.65 -12.87 6.16
N GLY A 126 9.61 -12.60 6.98
CA GLY A 126 9.68 -11.67 8.10
C GLY A 126 9.40 -10.21 7.77
N GLN A 127 9.21 -9.83 6.49
CA GLN A 127 8.83 -8.47 6.14
C GLN A 127 7.42 -8.15 6.65
N LEU A 128 7.26 -7.02 7.34
CA LEU A 128 5.96 -6.55 7.78
C LEU A 128 5.20 -5.97 6.58
N LEU A 129 4.00 -6.49 6.37
CA LEU A 129 3.06 -6.00 5.37
C LEU A 129 1.81 -5.43 6.04
N GLU A 130 1.13 -4.56 5.32
CA GLU A 130 -0.13 -3.94 5.72
C GLU A 130 -1.16 -4.08 4.59
N LEU A 131 -2.40 -4.44 4.94
CA LEU A 131 -3.55 -4.22 4.08
C LEU A 131 -4.29 -2.99 4.59
N ALA A 132 -4.40 -1.98 3.73
CA ALA A 132 -5.01 -0.70 4.07
C ALA A 132 -6.27 -0.43 3.25
N CYS A 133 -7.27 0.18 3.89
CA CYS A 133 -8.50 0.62 3.25
C CYS A 133 -8.84 2.04 3.72
N TYR A 134 -8.98 2.98 2.80
CA TYR A 134 -9.41 4.34 3.16
C TYR A 134 -10.83 4.34 3.72
N LYS A 135 -11.10 5.26 4.67
CA LYS A 135 -12.43 5.50 5.25
C LYS A 135 -13.30 6.42 4.38
N PHE A 136 -12.76 6.93 3.29
CA PHE A 136 -13.40 7.92 2.44
C PHE A 136 -13.08 7.68 0.96
N GLU A 137 -13.93 8.24 0.09
CA GLU A 137 -13.68 8.34 -1.35
C GLU A 137 -13.44 9.79 -1.72
N PRO A 138 -12.43 10.11 -2.55
CA PRO A 138 -12.19 11.47 -2.99
C PRO A 138 -13.28 11.94 -3.97
N PRO A 139 -13.63 13.23 -3.99
CA PRO A 139 -14.49 13.80 -5.02
C PRO A 139 -13.95 13.61 -6.43
N ALA A 140 -14.83 13.63 -7.43
CA ALA A 140 -14.47 13.48 -8.83
C ALA A 140 -13.32 14.43 -9.24
N GLY A 141 -12.28 13.88 -9.86
CA GLY A 141 -11.09 14.61 -10.30
C GLY A 141 -10.10 14.96 -9.17
N LYS A 142 -10.32 14.46 -7.96
CA LYS A 142 -9.39 14.58 -6.82
C LYS A 142 -8.80 13.22 -6.46
N THR A 143 -7.68 13.26 -5.75
CA THR A 143 -7.00 12.08 -5.22
C THR A 143 -7.18 11.96 -3.71
N HIS A 144 -6.90 10.78 -3.14
CA HIS A 144 -6.82 10.62 -1.69
C HIS A 144 -5.82 11.59 -1.06
N ALA A 145 -4.69 11.85 -1.74
CA ALA A 145 -3.69 12.81 -1.28
C ALA A 145 -4.20 14.25 -1.22
N ASP A 146 -5.09 14.65 -2.15
CA ASP A 146 -5.72 15.99 -2.10
C ASP A 146 -6.63 16.13 -0.88
N VAL A 147 -7.45 15.12 -0.60
CA VAL A 147 -8.33 15.10 0.59
C VAL A 147 -7.49 15.11 1.88
N LEU A 148 -6.47 14.26 1.97
CA LEU A 148 -5.62 14.20 3.16
C LEU A 148 -4.86 15.51 3.40
N ARG A 149 -4.37 16.17 2.36
CA ARG A 149 -3.71 17.46 2.47
C ARG A 149 -4.67 18.53 3.03
N GLU A 150 -5.90 18.58 2.52
CA GLU A 150 -6.91 19.54 2.99
C GLU A 150 -7.36 19.20 4.42
N ALA A 151 -7.64 17.93 4.73
CA ALA A 151 -7.98 17.50 6.08
C ALA A 151 -6.83 17.79 7.09
N HIS A 152 -5.58 17.68 6.65
CA HIS A 152 -4.43 18.07 7.46
C HIS A 152 -4.43 19.57 7.77
N ASN A 153 -4.70 20.43 6.79
CA ASN A 153 -4.78 21.88 6.98
C ASN A 153 -5.90 22.23 7.98
N ILE A 154 -7.07 21.62 7.83
CA ILE A 154 -8.23 21.81 8.71
C ILE A 154 -7.89 21.39 10.15
N ARG A 155 -7.31 20.20 10.34
CA ARG A 155 -6.93 19.73 11.69
C ARG A 155 -5.91 20.64 12.37
N LEU A 156 -4.93 21.16 11.61
CA LEU A 156 -3.96 22.13 12.15
C LEU A 156 -4.62 23.42 12.60
N ALA A 157 -5.52 23.97 11.78
CA ALA A 157 -6.28 25.18 12.10
C ALA A 157 -7.14 25.01 13.36
N ARG A 158 -7.60 23.79 13.66
CA ARG A 158 -8.38 23.43 14.85
C ARG A 158 -7.52 23.00 16.05
N GLY A 159 -6.20 22.90 15.90
CA GLY A 159 -5.32 22.41 16.94
C GLY A 159 -5.49 20.93 17.28
N ALA A 160 -6.10 20.14 16.39
CA ALA A 160 -6.35 18.73 16.59
C ALA A 160 -5.07 17.90 16.39
N TYR A 161 -4.87 16.87 17.25
CA TYR A 161 -3.68 16.03 17.21
C TYR A 161 -3.65 15.12 15.97
N ASN A 162 -4.76 14.44 15.64
CA ASN A 162 -4.91 13.55 14.51
C ASN A 162 -5.99 14.02 13.54
N ILE A 163 -5.95 13.52 12.29
CA ILE A 163 -7.07 13.60 11.38
C ILE A 163 -8.18 12.68 11.92
N ALA A 164 -9.41 13.23 12.00
CA ALA A 164 -10.62 12.52 12.37
C ALA A 164 -11.70 12.67 11.27
N ASP A 165 -12.80 11.97 11.41
CA ASP A 165 -13.84 11.89 10.37
C ASP A 165 -14.41 13.26 10.00
N GLU A 166 -14.54 14.20 10.97
CA GLU A 166 -14.99 15.56 10.70
C GLU A 166 -14.02 16.36 9.82
N HIS A 167 -12.70 16.14 9.95
CA HIS A 167 -11.70 16.80 9.10
C HIS A 167 -11.77 16.28 7.67
N LEU A 168 -12.04 14.98 7.50
CA LEU A 168 -12.23 14.36 6.18
C LEU A 168 -13.51 14.85 5.52
N ALA A 169 -14.62 14.91 6.27
CA ALA A 169 -15.90 15.40 5.76
C ALA A 169 -15.79 16.83 5.25
N ASP A 170 -15.21 17.73 6.04
CA ASP A 170 -15.03 19.14 5.67
C ASP A 170 -14.08 19.30 4.47
N ALA A 171 -13.00 18.51 4.41
CA ALA A 171 -12.08 18.51 3.27
C ALA A 171 -12.78 18.06 1.98
N ILE A 172 -13.58 17.01 2.05
CA ILE A 172 -14.36 16.50 0.91
C ILE A 172 -15.36 17.56 0.45
N GLU A 173 -16.09 18.20 1.37
CA GLU A 173 -17.03 19.26 1.04
C GLU A 173 -16.32 20.43 0.32
N LEU A 174 -15.19 20.91 0.85
CA LEU A 174 -14.43 21.99 0.24
C LEU A 174 -13.95 21.63 -1.17
N LEU A 175 -13.44 20.42 -1.36
CA LEU A 175 -12.91 19.96 -2.65
C LEU A 175 -14.01 19.63 -3.67
N ALA A 176 -15.23 19.30 -3.23
CA ALA A 176 -16.38 19.02 -4.09
C ALA A 176 -17.09 20.30 -4.58
N ARG A 177 -16.89 21.44 -3.91
CA ARG A 177 -17.52 22.70 -4.31
C ARG A 177 -17.08 23.07 -5.73
N LYS A 178 -18.05 23.19 -6.65
CA LYS A 178 -17.80 23.79 -7.96
C LYS A 178 -17.56 25.29 -7.75
N PRO A 179 -16.62 25.91 -8.46
CA PRO A 179 -16.51 27.36 -8.46
C PRO A 179 -17.89 27.94 -8.81
N ALA A 180 -18.33 28.98 -8.07
CA ALA A 180 -19.55 29.68 -8.39
C ALA A 180 -19.48 30.12 -9.87
N PRO A 181 -20.56 29.99 -10.65
CA PRO A 181 -20.57 30.48 -12.02
C PRO A 181 -20.24 31.97 -11.98
N ASP A 182 -19.33 32.40 -12.85
CA ASP A 182 -18.92 33.78 -12.97
C ASP A 182 -20.14 34.60 -13.45
N VAL A 183 -20.85 35.31 -12.54
CA VAL A 183 -22.04 36.08 -12.83
C VAL A 183 -21.68 37.44 -13.51
N ALA A 184 -20.36 37.70 -13.66
CA ALA A 184 -19.87 39.01 -14.15
C ALA A 184 -19.67 39.09 -15.69
N ALA A 185 -20.09 38.11 -16.47
CA ALA A 185 -19.96 38.17 -17.93
C ALA A 185 -21.29 38.39 -18.65
N LYS A 186 -22.05 39.43 -18.25
CA LYS A 186 -23.12 40.03 -19.08
C LYS A 186 -23.22 41.51 -18.76
N SER A 187 -22.42 42.31 -19.39
CA SER A 187 -22.70 43.70 -19.66
C SER A 187 -22.05 44.09 -20.98
#